data_71dfc6dd4e3e2acb4d38264e5aa690b7
#
_entry.id   71dfc6dd4e3e2acb4d38264e5aa690b7
#
_cell.length_a   1.000
_cell.length_b   1.000
_cell.length_c   1.000
_cell.angle_alpha   90.00
_cell.angle_beta   90.00
_cell.angle_gamma   90.00
#
_symmetry.space_group_name_H-M   'P 1'
#
loop_
_entity.id
_entity.type
_entity.pdbx_description
1 polymer ?
#
loop_
_entity_poly.entity_id
_entity_poly.type
_entity_poly.pdbx_seq_one_letter_code
_entity_poly.pdbx_strand_id
1 'polypeptide(L)'
;MQSHERCSVVEVMGRNAGFLALYVGIAIGATAVLVPERELDFEHDVVERIRNARLAGSTHFMIVVAEGVGSAVEIGKRIEEAIGIQPRVTVLGHIQRGGSPNARDRETATRMGYFAVKAMREGRYNCIIGTRGGDIVETPIEEALAMKKHLQMDRYQVLETVSLAMTIPR
;
A
#
# COMPACT_ATOMS: atom_id res chain seq x y z
N MET A 1 33.83 -2.72 11.26
CA MET A 1 32.73 -1.73 11.43
C MET A 1 31.44 -2.49 11.62
N GLN A 2 30.83 -2.42 12.80
CA GLN A 2 29.49 -3.01 12.99
C GLN A 2 28.51 -2.16 12.17
N SER A 3 27.93 -2.74 11.13
CA SER A 3 26.82 -2.14 10.41
C SER A 3 25.64 -2.06 11.38
N HIS A 4 25.19 -0.87 11.74
CA HIS A 4 24.03 -0.71 12.59
C HIS A 4 22.79 -1.21 11.84
N GLU A 5 22.15 -2.21 12.37
CA GLU A 5 20.83 -2.65 11.88
C GLU A 5 19.83 -1.50 11.97
N ARG A 6 19.00 -1.35 10.96
CA ARG A 6 17.97 -0.31 10.89
C ARG A 6 16.63 -0.93 10.54
N CYS A 7 15.65 -0.68 11.37
CA CYS A 7 14.27 -0.99 11.08
C CYS A 7 13.48 0.32 10.88
N SER A 8 12.70 0.38 9.83
CA SER A 8 11.80 1.50 9.56
C SER A 8 10.37 0.97 9.44
N VAL A 9 9.45 1.60 10.17
CA VAL A 9 8.02 1.34 10.09
C VAL A 9 7.35 2.56 9.49
N VAL A 10 6.71 2.40 8.34
CA VAL A 10 6.09 3.52 7.61
C VAL A 10 4.60 3.27 7.49
N GLU A 11 3.80 4.15 8.12
CA GLU A 11 2.35 4.14 7.99
C GLU A 11 1.92 4.94 6.75
N VAL A 12 1.08 4.33 5.94
CA VAL A 12 0.52 4.94 4.74
C VAL A 12 -1.00 5.02 4.84
N MET A 13 -1.57 6.03 4.22
CA MET A 13 -3.01 6.22 4.12
C MET A 13 -3.67 5.10 3.31
N GLY A 14 -4.96 4.94 3.47
CA GLY A 14 -5.78 3.96 2.74
C GLY A 14 -7.11 3.71 3.43
N ARG A 15 -7.34 4.33 4.60
CA ARG A 15 -8.49 4.09 5.47
C ARG A 15 -8.58 2.58 5.78
N ASN A 16 -9.62 1.89 5.36
CA ASN A 16 -9.82 0.45 5.59
C ASN A 16 -9.33 -0.41 4.41
N ALA A 17 -8.32 0.05 3.65
CA ALA A 17 -7.83 -0.64 2.47
C ALA A 17 -6.30 -0.57 2.34
N GLY A 18 -5.69 -1.69 2.01
CA GLY A 18 -4.23 -1.86 1.93
C GLY A 18 -3.63 -1.62 0.54
N PHE A 19 -4.36 -1.04 -0.43
CA PHE A 19 -3.87 -0.88 -1.81
C PHE A 19 -2.57 -0.10 -1.91
N LEU A 20 -2.48 1.04 -1.21
CA LEU A 20 -1.27 1.87 -1.23
C LEU A 20 -0.11 1.14 -0.54
N ALA A 21 -0.38 0.54 0.63
CA ALA A 21 0.64 -0.22 1.36
C ALA A 21 1.22 -1.35 0.51
N LEU A 22 0.36 -2.14 -0.14
CA LEU A 22 0.79 -3.25 -0.98
C LEU A 22 1.56 -2.76 -2.22
N TYR A 23 1.05 -1.73 -2.91
CA TYR A 23 1.71 -1.18 -4.09
C TYR A 23 3.11 -0.64 -3.77
N VAL A 24 3.22 0.17 -2.72
CA VAL A 24 4.50 0.72 -2.27
C VAL A 24 5.42 -0.39 -1.76
N GLY A 25 4.89 -1.32 -0.97
CA GLY A 25 5.67 -2.43 -0.41
C GLY A 25 6.35 -3.29 -1.48
N ILE A 26 5.63 -3.60 -2.56
CA ILE A 26 6.21 -4.32 -3.72
C ILE A 26 7.28 -3.46 -4.39
N ALA A 27 6.99 -2.18 -4.61
CA ALA A 27 7.89 -1.28 -5.34
C ALA A 27 9.24 -1.07 -4.65
N ILE A 28 9.27 -1.09 -3.31
CA ILE A 28 10.48 -0.87 -2.51
C ILE A 28 11.11 -2.18 -1.98
N GLY A 29 10.52 -3.34 -2.27
CA GLY A 29 10.96 -4.62 -1.70
C GLY A 29 10.85 -4.65 -0.17
N ALA A 30 9.70 -4.24 0.39
CA ALA A 30 9.50 -4.19 1.83
C ALA A 30 9.64 -5.57 2.47
N THR A 31 10.23 -5.62 3.66
CA THR A 31 10.38 -6.85 4.45
C THR A 31 9.02 -7.41 4.86
N ALA A 32 8.07 -6.53 5.20
CA ALA A 32 6.68 -6.88 5.46
C ALA A 32 5.74 -5.75 5.05
N VAL A 33 4.51 -6.12 4.68
CA VAL A 33 3.42 -5.18 4.40
C VAL A 33 2.19 -5.63 5.16
N LEU A 34 1.66 -4.76 5.98
CA LEU A 34 0.50 -5.04 6.81
C LEU A 34 -0.72 -4.35 6.20
N VAL A 35 -1.76 -5.14 5.91
CA VAL A 35 -3.00 -4.68 5.25
C VAL A 35 -4.23 -5.11 6.03
N PRO A 36 -5.30 -4.30 6.08
CA PRO A 36 -6.50 -4.61 6.87
C PRO A 36 -7.35 -5.73 6.26
N GLU A 37 -7.13 -6.09 5.00
CA GLU A 37 -7.85 -7.18 4.32
C GLU A 37 -7.40 -8.58 4.78
N ARG A 38 -6.35 -8.64 5.60
CA ARG A 38 -5.81 -9.88 6.15
C ARG A 38 -5.65 -9.74 7.65
N GLU A 39 -6.00 -10.76 8.40
CA GLU A 39 -5.73 -10.83 9.84
C GLU A 39 -4.21 -10.82 10.07
N LEU A 40 -3.77 -9.98 11.00
CA LEU A 40 -2.37 -9.82 11.33
C LEU A 40 -1.90 -10.91 12.31
N ASP A 41 -1.09 -11.83 11.83
CA ASP A 41 -0.23 -12.65 12.69
C ASP A 41 1.12 -11.95 12.87
N PHE A 42 1.26 -11.21 13.96
CA PHE A 42 2.43 -10.38 14.18
C PHE A 42 3.74 -11.17 14.25
N GLU A 43 3.73 -12.36 14.85
CA GLU A 43 4.93 -13.20 14.93
C GLU A 43 5.35 -13.65 13.53
N HIS A 44 4.43 -14.24 12.78
CA HIS A 44 4.71 -14.73 11.42
C HIS A 44 4.95 -13.59 10.42
N ASP A 45 4.10 -12.56 10.43
CA ASP A 45 4.09 -11.52 9.38
C ASP A 45 5.19 -10.46 9.57
N VAL A 46 5.73 -10.32 10.80
CA VAL A 46 6.72 -9.29 11.10
C VAL A 46 7.99 -9.89 11.70
N VAL A 47 7.87 -10.57 12.85
CA VAL A 47 9.04 -10.98 13.63
C VAL A 47 9.86 -12.03 12.90
N GLU A 48 9.24 -13.10 12.42
CA GLU A 48 9.92 -14.15 11.66
C GLU A 48 10.53 -13.61 10.35
N ARG A 49 9.84 -12.71 9.66
CA ARG A 49 10.37 -12.09 8.44
C ARG A 49 11.63 -11.28 8.70
N ILE A 50 11.65 -10.48 9.78
CA ILE A 50 12.84 -9.73 10.16
C ILE A 50 13.98 -10.68 10.59
N ARG A 51 13.67 -11.73 11.37
CA ARG A 51 14.66 -12.75 11.78
C ARG A 51 15.26 -13.46 10.57
N ASN A 52 14.44 -13.88 9.62
CA ASN A 52 14.89 -14.55 8.40
C ASN A 52 15.74 -13.63 7.53
N ALA A 53 15.32 -12.38 7.35
CA ALA A 53 16.09 -11.38 6.61
C ALA A 53 17.46 -11.12 7.30
N ARG A 54 17.50 -11.05 8.64
CA ARG A 54 18.74 -10.91 9.42
C ARG A 54 19.67 -12.11 9.22
N LEU A 55 19.12 -13.32 9.27
CA LEU A 55 19.90 -14.56 9.03
C LEU A 55 20.49 -14.60 7.61
N ALA A 56 19.80 -14.03 6.64
CA ALA A 56 20.28 -13.87 5.27
C ALA A 56 21.28 -12.70 5.08
N GLY A 57 21.66 -12.01 6.16
CA GLY A 57 22.65 -10.93 6.12
C GLY A 57 22.07 -9.54 5.87
N SER A 58 20.74 -9.38 5.84
CA SER A 58 20.13 -8.05 5.73
C SER A 58 20.33 -7.25 7.00
N THR A 59 20.68 -5.98 6.85
CA THR A 59 20.87 -5.02 7.95
C THR A 59 19.82 -3.91 7.96
N HIS A 60 18.92 -3.92 6.96
CA HIS A 60 17.85 -2.93 6.82
C HIS A 60 16.52 -3.65 6.63
N PHE A 61 15.54 -3.25 7.44
CA PHE A 61 14.19 -3.81 7.43
C PHE A 61 13.18 -2.69 7.22
N MET A 62 12.31 -2.86 6.25
CA MET A 62 11.25 -1.90 5.93
C MET A 62 9.89 -2.57 6.13
N ILE A 63 9.10 -2.04 7.03
CA ILE A 63 7.73 -2.48 7.30
C ILE A 63 6.79 -1.39 6.84
N VAL A 64 5.89 -1.70 5.91
CA VAL A 64 4.85 -0.78 5.45
C VAL A 64 3.52 -1.17 6.09
N VAL A 65 2.88 -0.21 6.74
CA VAL A 65 1.63 -0.42 7.47
C VAL A 65 0.53 0.40 6.84
N ALA A 66 -0.57 -0.23 6.43
CA ALA A 66 -1.78 0.50 6.09
C ALA A 66 -2.44 1.02 7.38
N GLU A 67 -2.87 2.28 7.41
CA GLU A 67 -3.48 2.91 8.60
C GLU A 67 -4.68 2.13 9.18
N GLY A 68 -5.35 1.33 8.33
CA GLY A 68 -6.49 0.49 8.73
C GLY A 68 -6.11 -0.75 9.55
N VAL A 69 -4.84 -1.12 9.63
CA VAL A 69 -4.36 -2.24 10.47
C VAL A 69 -4.24 -1.82 11.93
N GLY A 70 -3.86 -0.56 12.16
CA GLY A 70 -3.61 -0.03 13.49
C GLY A 70 -2.44 0.95 13.49
N SER A 71 -2.03 1.36 14.67
CA SER A 71 -0.97 2.36 14.84
C SER A 71 0.41 1.79 14.52
N ALA A 72 1.13 2.41 13.59
CA ALA A 72 2.53 2.09 13.31
C ALA A 72 3.43 2.32 14.53
N VAL A 73 3.05 3.20 15.44
CA VAL A 73 3.79 3.44 16.70
C VAL A 73 3.69 2.22 17.61
N GLU A 74 2.50 1.63 17.76
CA GLU A 74 2.31 0.42 18.54
C GLU A 74 3.00 -0.79 17.91
N ILE A 75 2.94 -0.90 16.59
CA ILE A 75 3.68 -1.94 15.84
C ILE A 75 5.19 -1.78 16.07
N GLY A 76 5.68 -0.55 16.04
CA GLY A 76 7.08 -0.26 16.30
C GLY A 76 7.53 -0.69 17.71
N LYS A 77 6.73 -0.41 18.75
CA LYS A 77 7.01 -0.87 20.13
C LYS A 77 7.05 -2.40 20.21
N ARG A 78 6.09 -3.08 19.61
CA ARG A 78 6.06 -4.55 19.58
C ARG A 78 7.28 -5.14 18.87
N ILE A 79 7.78 -4.50 17.81
CA ILE A 79 9.03 -4.90 17.13
C ILE A 79 10.23 -4.76 18.07
N GLU A 80 10.34 -3.61 18.76
CA GLU A 80 11.43 -3.37 19.71
C GLU A 80 11.43 -4.42 20.83
N GLU A 81 10.27 -4.72 21.39
CA GLU A 81 10.12 -5.74 22.44
C GLU A 81 10.47 -7.15 21.95
N ALA A 82 10.09 -7.52 20.72
CA ALA A 82 10.26 -8.88 20.20
C ALA A 82 11.67 -9.18 19.69
N ILE A 83 12.36 -8.18 19.14
CA ILE A 83 13.66 -8.40 18.45
C ILE A 83 14.80 -7.48 18.90
N GLY A 84 14.53 -6.55 19.82
CA GLY A 84 15.55 -5.67 20.40
C GLY A 84 16.09 -4.60 19.45
N ILE A 85 15.42 -4.32 18.31
CA ILE A 85 15.75 -3.23 17.40
C ILE A 85 14.73 -2.12 17.61
N GLN A 86 15.18 -0.92 17.94
CA GLN A 86 14.32 0.25 18.00
C GLN A 86 14.02 0.76 16.59
N PRO A 87 12.78 0.64 16.09
CA PRO A 87 12.45 1.08 14.74
C PRO A 87 12.25 2.61 14.68
N ARG A 88 12.55 3.16 13.51
CA ARG A 88 12.15 4.52 13.17
C ARG A 88 10.73 4.47 12.60
N VAL A 89 9.78 5.04 13.33
CA VAL A 89 8.39 5.10 12.91
C VAL A 89 8.11 6.42 12.21
N THR A 90 7.48 6.34 11.05
CA THR A 90 7.04 7.49 10.26
C THR A 90 5.58 7.33 9.87
N VAL A 91 4.73 8.24 10.34
CA VAL A 91 3.33 8.33 9.92
C VAL A 91 3.24 9.42 8.86
N LEU A 92 3.01 9.01 7.61
CA LEU A 92 3.00 9.97 6.49
C LEU A 92 1.76 10.87 6.52
N GLY A 93 0.59 10.32 6.79
CA GLY A 93 -0.63 11.11 6.90
C GLY A 93 -0.87 12.04 5.71
N HIS A 94 -1.22 13.28 5.98
CA HIS A 94 -1.61 14.28 4.99
C HIS A 94 -0.52 14.71 4.01
N ILE A 95 0.75 14.48 4.28
CA ILE A 95 1.83 14.77 3.32
C ILE A 95 1.75 13.92 2.05
N GLN A 96 1.00 12.82 2.08
CA GLN A 96 0.70 12.02 0.88
C GLN A 96 -0.28 12.70 -0.08
N ARG A 97 -0.93 13.80 0.34
CA ARG A 97 -1.93 14.52 -0.45
C ARG A 97 -1.37 15.83 -1.00
N GLY A 98 -1.95 16.29 -2.12
CA GLY A 98 -1.67 17.63 -2.63
C GLY A 98 -0.39 17.75 -3.45
N GLY A 99 0.14 16.67 -3.98
CA GLY A 99 1.22 16.74 -4.98
C GLY A 99 0.74 17.34 -6.30
N SER A 100 1.67 17.93 -7.08
CA SER A 100 1.35 18.42 -8.42
C SER A 100 0.97 17.26 -9.34
N PRO A 101 -0.09 17.41 -10.17
CA PRO A 101 -0.50 16.39 -11.12
C PRO A 101 0.57 16.19 -12.20
N ASN A 102 0.85 14.95 -12.51
CA ASN A 102 1.72 14.58 -13.61
C ASN A 102 0.96 14.58 -14.96
N ALA A 103 1.64 14.25 -16.07
CA ALA A 103 1.02 14.25 -17.40
C ALA A 103 -0.16 13.26 -17.50
N ARG A 104 -0.06 12.09 -16.87
CA ARG A 104 -1.13 11.09 -16.87
C ARG A 104 -2.35 11.59 -16.09
N ASP A 105 -2.14 12.21 -14.93
CA ASP A 105 -3.24 12.78 -14.15
C ASP A 105 -4.01 13.83 -14.94
N ARG A 106 -3.27 14.73 -15.63
CA ARG A 106 -3.84 15.81 -16.43
C ARG A 106 -4.60 15.28 -17.64
N GLU A 107 -4.03 14.34 -18.38
CA GLU A 107 -4.66 13.71 -19.55
C GLU A 107 -5.97 12.99 -19.13
N THR A 108 -5.88 12.17 -18.08
CA THR A 108 -7.03 11.43 -17.56
C THR A 108 -8.15 12.38 -17.12
N ALA A 109 -7.82 13.42 -16.34
CA ALA A 109 -8.78 14.40 -15.87
C ALA A 109 -9.45 15.16 -17.02
N THR A 110 -8.69 15.54 -18.05
CA THR A 110 -9.21 16.23 -19.24
C THR A 110 -10.19 15.34 -19.99
N ARG A 111 -9.87 14.07 -20.21
CA ARG A 111 -10.78 13.09 -20.84
C ARG A 111 -12.05 12.89 -20.02
N MET A 112 -11.92 12.70 -18.71
CA MET A 112 -13.07 12.54 -17.83
C MET A 112 -14.00 13.77 -17.90
N GLY A 113 -13.43 14.98 -17.87
CA GLY A 113 -14.21 16.23 -18.01
C GLY A 113 -14.96 16.32 -19.35
N TYR A 114 -14.27 15.98 -20.45
CA TYR A 114 -14.91 15.94 -21.77
C TYR A 114 -16.11 14.98 -21.81
N PHE A 115 -15.93 13.75 -21.34
CA PHE A 115 -17.00 12.75 -21.33
C PHE A 115 -18.14 13.09 -20.36
N ALA A 116 -17.85 13.75 -19.24
CA ALA A 116 -18.88 14.25 -18.33
C ALA A 116 -19.79 15.28 -19.01
N VAL A 117 -19.20 16.28 -19.69
CA VAL A 117 -19.97 17.29 -20.43
C VAL A 117 -20.75 16.65 -21.59
N LYS A 118 -20.14 15.69 -22.29
CA LYS A 118 -20.82 14.94 -23.37
C LYS A 118 -22.04 14.19 -22.83
N ALA A 119 -21.91 13.47 -21.72
CA ALA A 119 -23.01 12.75 -21.08
C ALA A 119 -24.16 13.71 -20.71
N MET A 120 -23.86 14.86 -20.11
CA MET A 120 -24.85 15.88 -19.78
C MET A 120 -25.60 16.40 -21.02
N ARG A 121 -24.88 16.71 -22.10
CA ARG A 121 -25.49 17.19 -23.37
C ARG A 121 -26.41 16.15 -24.03
N GLU A 122 -26.13 14.87 -23.82
CA GLU A 122 -26.90 13.75 -24.33
C GLU A 122 -28.02 13.30 -23.38
N GLY A 123 -28.25 14.06 -22.29
CA GLY A 123 -29.32 13.80 -21.31
C GLY A 123 -29.03 12.61 -20.38
N ARG A 124 -27.79 12.14 -20.29
CA ARG A 124 -27.41 11.10 -19.38
C ARG A 124 -26.94 11.71 -18.05
N TYR A 125 -27.74 11.47 -17.01
CA TYR A 125 -27.55 11.98 -15.67
C TYR A 125 -27.41 10.81 -14.68
N ASN A 126 -27.10 11.12 -13.43
CA ASN A 126 -26.94 10.13 -12.35
C ASN A 126 -25.91 9.03 -12.69
N CYS A 127 -24.81 9.43 -13.32
CA CYS A 127 -23.70 8.55 -13.66
C CYS A 127 -22.38 9.10 -13.14
N ILE A 128 -21.43 8.19 -12.93
CA ILE A 128 -20.04 8.49 -12.57
C ILE A 128 -19.19 8.24 -13.81
N ILE A 129 -18.38 9.24 -14.17
CA ILE A 129 -17.36 9.08 -15.20
C ILE A 129 -16.07 8.61 -14.51
N GLY A 130 -15.56 7.48 -14.92
CA GLY A 130 -14.37 6.85 -14.36
C GLY A 130 -13.45 6.27 -15.42
N THR A 131 -12.43 5.55 -14.98
CA THR A 131 -11.51 4.83 -15.87
C THR A 131 -11.49 3.34 -15.57
N ARG A 132 -11.46 2.51 -16.62
CA ARG A 132 -11.26 1.06 -16.48
C ARG A 132 -10.32 0.58 -17.58
N GLY A 133 -9.17 0.04 -17.18
CA GLY A 133 -8.14 -0.43 -18.13
C GLY A 133 -7.54 0.67 -19.03
N GLY A 134 -7.65 1.95 -18.63
CA GLY A 134 -7.22 3.09 -19.44
C GLY A 134 -8.32 3.75 -20.26
N ASP A 135 -9.47 3.09 -20.43
CA ASP A 135 -10.64 3.64 -21.11
C ASP A 135 -11.52 4.45 -20.16
N ILE A 136 -12.20 5.48 -20.70
CA ILE A 136 -13.22 6.21 -19.95
C ILE A 136 -14.50 5.38 -19.97
N VAL A 137 -15.06 5.15 -18.78
CA VAL A 137 -16.32 4.43 -18.59
C VAL A 137 -17.34 5.31 -17.89
N GLU A 138 -18.59 5.13 -18.27
CA GLU A 138 -19.75 5.74 -17.63
C GLU A 138 -20.48 4.65 -16.84
N THR A 139 -20.71 4.86 -15.56
CA THR A 139 -21.35 3.88 -14.68
C THR A 139 -22.49 4.56 -13.94
N PRO A 140 -23.73 4.00 -13.94
CA PRO A 140 -24.81 4.49 -13.11
C PRO A 140 -24.40 4.63 -11.65
N ILE A 141 -24.84 5.71 -10.97
CA ILE A 141 -24.38 6.02 -9.61
C ILE A 141 -24.71 4.90 -8.62
N GLU A 142 -25.86 4.26 -8.74
CA GLU A 142 -26.28 3.15 -7.89
C GLU A 142 -25.37 1.93 -8.05
N GLU A 143 -25.04 1.60 -9.30
CA GLU A 143 -24.11 0.52 -9.61
C GLU A 143 -22.71 0.84 -9.06
N ALA A 144 -22.22 2.05 -9.30
CA ALA A 144 -20.90 2.48 -8.85
C ALA A 144 -20.77 2.45 -7.31
N LEU A 145 -21.81 2.86 -6.58
CA LEU A 145 -21.84 2.81 -5.12
C LEU A 145 -21.93 1.38 -4.56
N ALA A 146 -22.51 0.44 -5.32
CA ALA A 146 -22.55 -0.97 -4.96
C ALA A 146 -21.24 -1.71 -5.23
N MET A 147 -20.34 -1.15 -6.04
CA MET A 147 -19.07 -1.76 -6.39
C MET A 147 -18.17 -1.89 -5.16
N LYS A 148 -17.63 -3.09 -4.95
CA LYS A 148 -16.60 -3.34 -3.94
C LYS A 148 -15.25 -3.54 -4.62
N LYS A 149 -14.25 -2.85 -4.12
CA LYS A 149 -12.87 -3.04 -4.57
C LYS A 149 -12.19 -4.04 -3.63
N HIS A 150 -11.69 -5.13 -4.19
CA HIS A 150 -10.97 -6.15 -3.45
C HIS A 150 -9.47 -6.00 -3.68
N LEU A 151 -8.67 -6.19 -2.61
CA LEU A 151 -7.22 -6.24 -2.73
C LEU A 151 -6.84 -7.45 -3.60
N GLN A 152 -5.92 -7.24 -4.54
CA GLN A 152 -5.44 -8.31 -5.42
C GLN A 152 -4.47 -9.19 -4.65
N MET A 153 -4.94 -10.34 -4.18
CA MET A 153 -4.15 -11.27 -3.36
C MET A 153 -3.01 -11.92 -4.12
N ASP A 154 -3.08 -12.01 -5.45
CA ASP A 154 -1.95 -12.40 -6.32
C ASP A 154 -0.76 -11.45 -6.16
N ARG A 155 -1.00 -10.16 -6.04
CA ARG A 155 0.06 -9.17 -5.75
C ARG A 155 0.64 -9.35 -4.35
N TYR A 156 -0.16 -9.77 -3.39
CA TYR A 156 0.34 -10.08 -2.05
C TYR A 156 1.28 -11.30 -2.09
N GLN A 157 0.95 -12.33 -2.87
CA GLN A 157 1.83 -13.48 -3.11
C GLN A 157 3.16 -13.08 -3.79
N VAL A 158 3.11 -12.14 -4.74
CA VAL A 158 4.33 -11.57 -5.34
C VAL A 158 5.21 -10.92 -4.27
N LEU A 159 4.62 -10.09 -3.40
CA LEU A 159 5.35 -9.48 -2.30
C LEU A 159 6.02 -10.52 -1.40
N GLU A 160 5.26 -11.54 -0.98
CA GLU A 160 5.79 -12.62 -0.13
C GLU A 160 6.96 -13.34 -0.79
N THR A 161 6.83 -13.68 -2.06
CA THR A 161 7.89 -14.36 -2.83
C THR A 161 9.14 -13.49 -2.96
N VAL A 162 8.98 -12.21 -3.28
CA VAL A 162 10.12 -11.29 -3.46
C VAL A 162 10.81 -11.02 -2.11
N SER A 163 10.04 -10.84 -1.03
CA SER A 163 10.58 -10.64 0.31
C SER A 163 11.37 -11.86 0.79
N LEU A 164 10.89 -13.08 0.50
CA LEU A 164 11.59 -14.33 0.82
C LEU A 164 12.84 -14.53 -0.05
N ALA A 165 12.78 -14.19 -1.34
CA ALA A 165 13.94 -14.30 -2.24
C ALA A 165 15.11 -13.40 -1.82
N MET A 166 14.83 -12.26 -1.18
CA MET A 166 15.84 -11.38 -0.59
C MET A 166 16.50 -11.98 0.67
N THR A 167 15.93 -13.05 1.23
CA THR A 167 16.43 -13.73 2.42
C THR A 167 17.23 -15.01 2.12
N ILE A 168 17.35 -15.41 0.84
CA ILE A 168 18.16 -16.56 0.44
C ILE A 168 19.62 -16.11 0.31
N PRO A 169 20.57 -16.68 1.06
CA PRO A 169 21.99 -16.40 0.89
C PRO A 169 22.44 -16.73 -0.53
N ARG A 170 23.18 -15.84 -1.17
CA ARG A 170 23.80 -16.08 -2.48
C ARG A 170 24.97 -17.03 -2.34
#